data_b2222fb49858be3d41bc80b6eec2778a
#
_entry.id   b2222fb49858be3d41bc80b6eec2778a
#
_cell.length_a   1.000
_cell.length_b   1.000
_cell.length_c   1.000
_cell.angle_alpha   90.00
_cell.angle_beta   90.00
_cell.angle_gamma   90.00
#
_symmetry.space_group_name_H-M   'P 1'
#
loop_
_entity.id
_entity.type
_entity.pdbx_description
1 polymer ?
#
loop_
_entity_poly.entity_id
_entity_poly.type
_entity_poly.pdbx_seq_one_letter_code
_entity_poly.pdbx_strand_id
1 'polypeptide(L)'
;MAKFVEEKEETEEVINEPSSDTQIYTMKSQIGHERTASERLADRVRRSGAPIYAILAPSKLRGFIFVETDSPEALRDNLKGLTHARGMVMNKGIGYGRSKQPDTFGTVTLEELAPHLTPPPAVTGIEEGNIVEVISGPFKGEKARVQRIDQAKEEVTVELFEAMVPIPITVRGDHVRVLEKEAN
;
A
#
# COMPACT_ATOMS: atom_id res chain seq x y z
N MET A 1 17.92 11.67 -50.11
CA MET A 1 16.92 11.91 -49.03
C MET A 1 16.53 10.56 -48.48
N ALA A 2 17.17 10.15 -47.39
CA ALA A 2 16.87 8.91 -46.70
C ALA A 2 15.94 9.25 -45.51
N LYS A 3 14.72 8.68 -45.51
CA LYS A 3 13.79 8.75 -44.39
C LYS A 3 14.25 7.77 -43.32
N PHE A 4 14.67 8.27 -42.17
CA PHE A 4 14.78 7.50 -40.94
C PHE A 4 13.36 7.18 -40.46
N VAL A 5 13.02 5.90 -40.41
CA VAL A 5 11.84 5.38 -39.69
C VAL A 5 12.34 5.03 -38.31
N GLU A 6 11.90 5.79 -37.31
CA GLU A 6 12.05 5.46 -35.91
C GLU A 6 11.07 4.31 -35.61
N GLU A 7 11.61 3.13 -35.49
CA GLU A 7 10.92 1.96 -34.94
C GLU A 7 10.85 2.14 -33.42
N LYS A 8 9.67 2.51 -32.93
CA LYS A 8 9.36 2.41 -31.49
C LYS A 8 9.24 0.95 -31.15
N GLU A 9 10.22 0.41 -30.43
CA GLU A 9 10.06 -0.85 -29.70
C GLU A 9 8.96 -0.67 -28.63
N GLU A 10 7.75 -1.12 -28.93
CA GLU A 10 6.73 -1.40 -27.93
C GLU A 10 7.23 -2.60 -27.12
N THR A 11 7.74 -2.34 -25.93
CA THR A 11 7.96 -3.39 -24.92
C THR A 11 6.59 -3.92 -24.52
N GLU A 12 6.20 -5.07 -25.08
CA GLU A 12 5.07 -5.84 -24.59
C GLU A 12 5.37 -6.21 -23.12
N GLU A 13 4.67 -5.55 -22.19
CA GLU A 13 4.59 -6.02 -20.81
C GLU A 13 3.90 -7.40 -20.85
N VAL A 14 4.67 -8.45 -20.57
CA VAL A 14 4.12 -9.79 -20.38
C VAL A 14 3.28 -9.77 -19.12
N ILE A 15 2.00 -9.50 -19.27
CA ILE A 15 1.01 -9.61 -18.20
C ILE A 15 0.70 -11.11 -18.08
N ASN A 16 1.32 -11.78 -17.11
CA ASN A 16 0.92 -13.13 -16.73
C ASN A 16 -0.46 -13.04 -16.07
N GLU A 17 -1.50 -13.53 -16.73
CA GLU A 17 -2.83 -13.63 -16.13
C GLU A 17 -2.83 -14.68 -15.02
N PRO A 18 -3.39 -14.38 -13.83
CA PRO A 18 -3.44 -15.33 -12.73
C PRO A 18 -4.32 -16.54 -13.10
N SER A 19 -3.84 -17.73 -12.78
CA SER A 19 -4.64 -18.96 -12.87
C SER A 19 -5.71 -18.99 -11.77
N SER A 20 -6.75 -19.83 -11.93
CA SER A 20 -7.82 -20.01 -10.92
C SER A 20 -7.32 -20.52 -9.56
N ASP A 21 -6.09 -21.01 -9.49
CA ASP A 21 -5.49 -21.65 -8.31
C ASP A 21 -4.46 -20.74 -7.59
N THR A 22 -4.41 -19.44 -7.93
CA THR A 22 -3.51 -18.51 -7.25
C THR A 22 -3.90 -18.29 -5.80
N GLN A 23 -2.89 -18.19 -4.95
CA GLN A 23 -3.04 -17.85 -3.53
C GLN A 23 -2.10 -16.72 -3.15
N ILE A 24 -2.47 -15.97 -2.12
CA ILE A 24 -1.65 -14.89 -1.58
C ILE A 24 -0.84 -15.44 -0.43
N TYR A 25 0.47 -15.47 -0.59
CA TYR A 25 1.43 -15.93 0.41
C TYR A 25 2.04 -14.75 1.15
N THR A 26 2.36 -14.97 2.42
CA THR A 26 2.99 -13.96 3.26
C THR A 26 4.48 -14.22 3.37
N MET A 27 5.30 -13.24 3.05
CA MET A 27 6.74 -13.25 3.32
C MET A 27 7.12 -12.19 4.36
N LYS A 28 8.16 -12.47 5.14
CA LYS A 28 8.75 -11.55 6.10
C LYS A 28 9.87 -10.75 5.44
N SER A 29 9.92 -9.45 5.76
CA SER A 29 11.02 -8.57 5.39
C SER A 29 11.66 -7.93 6.63
N GLN A 30 12.78 -7.29 6.44
CA GLN A 30 13.32 -6.39 7.44
C GLN A 30 12.44 -5.14 7.54
N ILE A 31 12.04 -4.78 8.76
CA ILE A 31 11.17 -3.61 9.02
C ILE A 31 11.82 -2.34 8.47
N GLY A 32 11.03 -1.57 7.71
CA GLY A 32 11.46 -0.35 7.03
C GLY A 32 12.13 -0.57 5.67
N HIS A 33 12.29 -1.82 5.24
CA HIS A 33 12.86 -2.18 3.94
C HIS A 33 11.87 -2.98 3.06
N GLU A 34 10.59 -2.94 3.40
CA GLU A 34 9.53 -3.69 2.70
C GLU A 34 9.48 -3.30 1.22
N ARG A 35 9.50 -2.00 0.95
CA ARG A 35 9.49 -1.47 -0.42
C ARG A 35 10.73 -1.91 -1.21
N THR A 36 11.92 -1.77 -0.63
CA THR A 36 13.18 -2.18 -1.29
C THR A 36 13.20 -3.69 -1.55
N ALA A 37 12.69 -4.51 -0.62
CA ALA A 37 12.61 -5.95 -0.78
C ALA A 37 11.59 -6.34 -1.87
N SER A 38 10.42 -5.67 -1.92
CA SER A 38 9.40 -5.92 -2.95
C SER A 38 9.88 -5.53 -4.35
N GLU A 39 10.54 -4.36 -4.50
CA GLU A 39 11.11 -3.91 -5.77
C GLU A 39 12.17 -4.90 -6.29
N ARG A 40 13.08 -5.35 -5.43
CA ARG A 40 14.10 -6.33 -5.80
C ARG A 40 13.54 -7.70 -6.13
N LEU A 41 12.46 -8.11 -5.44
CA LEU A 41 11.73 -9.34 -5.79
C LEU A 41 11.10 -9.21 -7.18
N ALA A 42 10.41 -8.09 -7.44
CA ALA A 42 9.80 -7.82 -8.74
C ALA A 42 10.83 -7.86 -9.89
N ASP A 43 12.01 -7.22 -9.71
CA ASP A 43 13.09 -7.26 -10.70
C ASP A 43 13.62 -8.67 -10.93
N ARG A 44 13.70 -9.49 -9.89
CA ARG A 44 14.11 -10.89 -10.01
C ARG A 44 13.08 -11.72 -10.75
N VAL A 45 11.79 -11.52 -10.43
CA VAL A 45 10.66 -12.19 -11.08
C VAL A 45 10.62 -11.88 -12.57
N ARG A 46 10.73 -10.60 -12.96
CA ARG A 46 10.81 -10.21 -14.38
C ARG A 46 11.93 -10.91 -15.14
N ARG A 47 13.08 -11.12 -14.48
CA ARG A 47 14.23 -11.80 -15.10
C ARG A 47 14.09 -13.32 -15.13
N SER A 48 13.45 -13.92 -14.12
CA SER A 48 13.30 -15.37 -14.02
C SER A 48 12.07 -15.93 -14.76
N GLY A 49 11.09 -15.06 -15.07
CA GLY A 49 9.79 -15.48 -15.60
C GLY A 49 8.99 -16.34 -14.61
N ALA A 50 9.26 -16.22 -13.29
CA ALA A 50 8.55 -16.99 -12.28
C ALA A 50 7.05 -16.59 -12.25
N PRO A 51 6.15 -17.56 -11.97
CA PRO A 51 4.70 -17.33 -11.94
C PRO A 51 4.28 -16.55 -10.68
N ILE A 52 4.71 -15.31 -10.58
CA ILE A 52 4.37 -14.37 -9.53
C ILE A 52 3.61 -13.23 -10.18
N TYR A 53 2.35 -13.05 -9.78
CA TYR A 53 1.38 -12.19 -10.46
C TYR A 53 1.28 -10.81 -9.81
N ALA A 54 1.32 -10.75 -8.46
CA ALA A 54 1.29 -9.50 -7.72
C ALA A 54 2.22 -9.52 -6.51
N ILE A 55 2.77 -8.36 -6.17
CA ILE A 55 3.60 -8.15 -4.97
C ILE A 55 3.09 -6.88 -4.28
N LEU A 56 2.69 -7.01 -3.02
CA LEU A 56 2.13 -5.93 -2.23
C LEU A 56 2.91 -5.73 -0.93
N ALA A 57 3.36 -4.52 -0.69
CA ALA A 57 4.01 -4.10 0.56
C ALA A 57 3.20 -2.98 1.22
N PRO A 58 2.17 -3.30 2.03
CA PRO A 58 1.31 -2.31 2.65
C PRO A 58 2.07 -1.50 3.70
N SER A 59 1.93 -0.17 3.71
CA SER A 59 2.60 0.71 4.67
C SER A 59 2.19 0.47 6.12
N LYS A 60 0.97 -0.05 6.35
CA LYS A 60 0.41 -0.34 7.67
C LYS A 60 0.89 -1.68 8.27
N LEU A 61 1.30 -2.64 7.45
CA LEU A 61 1.75 -3.97 7.88
C LEU A 61 3.27 -4.10 7.75
N ARG A 62 3.99 -3.41 8.63
CA ARG A 62 5.45 -3.37 8.61
C ARG A 62 6.08 -4.74 8.83
N GLY A 63 7.10 -5.05 8.07
CA GLY A 63 7.83 -6.32 8.13
C GLY A 63 7.18 -7.46 7.32
N PHE A 64 6.07 -7.18 6.61
CA PHE A 64 5.37 -8.16 5.79
C PHE A 64 5.21 -7.69 4.35
N ILE A 65 5.30 -8.63 3.42
CA ILE A 65 5.03 -8.46 2.01
C ILE A 65 4.13 -9.62 1.59
N PHE A 66 3.13 -9.34 0.79
CA PHE A 66 2.17 -10.32 0.28
C PHE A 66 2.45 -10.55 -1.20
N VAL A 67 2.42 -11.80 -1.61
CA VAL A 67 2.80 -12.21 -2.96
C VAL A 67 1.77 -13.19 -3.49
N GLU A 68 1.15 -12.84 -4.62
CA GLU A 68 0.20 -13.69 -5.32
C GLU A 68 0.95 -14.59 -6.30
N THR A 69 0.77 -15.90 -6.15
CA THR A 69 1.39 -16.92 -6.98
C THR A 69 0.63 -18.24 -6.92
N ASP A 70 0.72 -19.04 -7.93
CA ASP A 70 0.29 -20.46 -7.95
C ASP A 70 1.42 -21.42 -7.55
N SER A 71 2.67 -20.92 -7.44
CA SER A 71 3.85 -21.72 -7.11
C SER A 71 4.63 -21.15 -5.92
N PRO A 72 4.27 -21.55 -4.68
CA PRO A 72 5.00 -21.11 -3.49
C PRO A 72 6.47 -21.54 -3.47
N GLU A 73 6.80 -22.64 -4.16
CA GLU A 73 8.18 -23.10 -4.34
C GLU A 73 8.99 -22.12 -5.20
N ALA A 74 8.40 -21.64 -6.30
CA ALA A 74 9.04 -20.64 -7.16
C ALA A 74 9.27 -19.33 -6.39
N LEU A 75 8.30 -18.92 -5.55
CA LEU A 75 8.46 -17.77 -4.66
C LEU A 75 9.63 -18.00 -3.70
N ARG A 76 9.65 -19.13 -2.99
CA ARG A 76 10.73 -19.47 -2.04
C ARG A 76 12.11 -19.44 -2.71
N ASP A 77 12.21 -19.94 -3.92
CA ASP A 77 13.48 -19.96 -4.65
C ASP A 77 13.92 -18.55 -5.07
N ASN A 78 12.98 -17.70 -5.46
CA ASN A 78 13.25 -16.29 -5.74
C ASN A 78 13.60 -15.46 -4.49
N LEU A 79 13.26 -15.92 -3.30
CA LEU A 79 13.64 -15.26 -2.04
C LEU A 79 15.06 -15.59 -1.59
N LYS A 80 15.67 -16.69 -2.08
CA LYS A 80 17.02 -17.10 -1.69
C LYS A 80 18.05 -16.00 -2.02
N GLY A 81 18.77 -15.53 -1.00
CA GLY A 81 19.79 -14.48 -1.14
C GLY A 81 19.24 -13.11 -1.52
N LEU A 82 17.92 -12.87 -1.40
CA LEU A 82 17.34 -11.57 -1.61
C LEU A 82 17.62 -10.69 -0.38
N THR A 83 18.22 -9.54 -0.61
CA THR A 83 18.52 -8.58 0.46
C THR A 83 17.24 -8.10 1.14
N HIS A 84 17.23 -8.06 2.47
CA HIS A 84 16.10 -7.69 3.32
C HIS A 84 14.92 -8.67 3.35
N ALA A 85 14.90 -9.74 2.53
CA ALA A 85 13.95 -10.83 2.67
C ALA A 85 14.33 -11.75 3.83
N ARG A 86 13.35 -12.13 4.65
CA ARG A 86 13.51 -13.01 5.81
C ARG A 86 12.88 -14.39 5.60
N GLY A 87 12.37 -14.66 4.40
CA GLY A 87 11.69 -15.89 4.03
C GLY A 87 10.17 -15.82 4.16
N MET A 88 9.50 -16.93 3.83
CA MET A 88 8.06 -17.05 3.88
C MET A 88 7.57 -17.30 5.32
N VAL A 89 6.35 -16.87 5.61
CA VAL A 89 5.64 -17.25 6.82
C VAL A 89 5.24 -18.71 6.68
N MET A 90 5.44 -19.51 7.75
CA MET A 90 5.09 -20.90 7.79
C MET A 90 4.08 -21.15 8.91
N ASN A 91 3.00 -21.85 8.59
CA ASN A 91 2.09 -22.42 9.56
C ASN A 91 2.66 -23.74 10.04
N LYS A 92 2.96 -23.82 11.33
CA LYS A 92 3.48 -25.06 11.91
C LYS A 92 2.37 -26.11 11.99
N GLY A 93 2.64 -27.29 11.46
CA GLY A 93 1.72 -28.42 11.56
C GLY A 93 1.48 -28.82 13.02
N ILE A 94 0.22 -29.16 13.35
CA ILE A 94 -0.21 -29.57 14.69
C ILE A 94 0.08 -31.05 14.86
N GLY A 95 0.55 -31.46 16.05
CA GLY A 95 0.82 -32.84 16.39
C GLY A 95 2.24 -33.13 16.87
N TYR A 96 2.50 -34.33 17.33
CA TYR A 96 3.79 -34.80 17.81
C TYR A 96 4.20 -36.09 17.11
N GLY A 97 5.50 -36.28 16.89
CA GLY A 97 6.06 -37.48 16.28
C GLY A 97 5.55 -37.79 14.87
N ARG A 98 5.21 -39.06 14.61
CA ARG A 98 4.74 -39.50 13.27
C ARG A 98 3.36 -38.97 12.86
N SER A 99 2.58 -38.45 13.81
CA SER A 99 1.25 -37.87 13.59
C SER A 99 1.28 -36.35 13.39
N LYS A 100 2.45 -35.72 13.33
CA LYS A 100 2.57 -34.30 13.07
C LYS A 100 2.20 -33.98 11.60
N GLN A 101 1.25 -33.06 11.43
CA GLN A 101 0.95 -32.52 10.09
C GLN A 101 2.17 -31.77 9.54
N PRO A 102 2.39 -31.76 8.24
CA PRO A 102 3.49 -31.00 7.64
C PRO A 102 3.28 -29.50 7.86
N ASP A 103 4.39 -28.77 7.97
CA ASP A 103 4.36 -27.31 7.97
C ASP A 103 3.92 -26.83 6.57
N THR A 104 3.01 -25.86 6.53
CA THR A 104 2.49 -25.26 5.30
C THR A 104 2.88 -23.80 5.18
N PHE A 105 2.89 -23.29 3.96
CA PHE A 105 3.09 -21.85 3.75
C PHE A 105 1.89 -21.06 4.27
N GLY A 106 2.14 -19.95 4.94
CA GLY A 106 1.09 -19.06 5.42
C GLY A 106 0.46 -18.30 4.25
N THR A 107 -0.84 -18.50 4.08
CA THR A 107 -1.67 -17.82 3.09
C THR A 107 -2.59 -16.81 3.75
N VAL A 108 -3.02 -15.81 3.00
CA VAL A 108 -3.96 -14.77 3.42
C VAL A 108 -4.98 -14.59 2.32
N THR A 109 -6.23 -14.34 2.67
CA THR A 109 -7.29 -14.04 1.71
C THR A 109 -7.27 -12.57 1.31
N LEU A 110 -7.84 -12.26 0.15
CA LEU A 110 -7.99 -10.87 -0.30
C LEU A 110 -8.88 -10.06 0.67
N GLU A 111 -9.88 -10.71 1.27
CA GLU A 111 -10.77 -10.10 2.25
C GLU A 111 -10.03 -9.65 3.51
N GLU A 112 -9.08 -10.47 3.98
CA GLU A 112 -8.23 -10.13 5.12
C GLU A 112 -7.27 -8.97 4.79
N LEU A 113 -6.85 -8.83 3.53
CA LEU A 113 -5.98 -7.74 3.07
C LEU A 113 -6.74 -6.45 2.75
N ALA A 114 -8.00 -6.52 2.35
CA ALA A 114 -8.79 -5.37 1.90
C ALA A 114 -8.72 -4.14 2.84
N PRO A 115 -8.81 -4.27 4.18
CA PRO A 115 -8.69 -3.13 5.10
C PRO A 115 -7.31 -2.45 5.07
N HIS A 116 -6.29 -3.15 4.58
CA HIS A 116 -4.91 -2.66 4.48
C HIS A 116 -4.58 -2.12 3.10
N LEU A 117 -5.40 -2.42 2.08
CA LEU A 117 -5.26 -1.94 0.70
C LEU A 117 -5.88 -0.56 0.51
N THR A 118 -7.02 -0.32 1.15
CA THR A 118 -7.68 0.99 1.09
C THR A 118 -6.95 1.99 1.97
N PRO A 119 -6.46 3.11 1.42
CA PRO A 119 -5.99 4.20 2.26
C PRO A 119 -7.16 4.65 3.16
N PRO A 120 -6.88 5.06 4.40
CA PRO A 120 -7.93 5.68 5.22
C PRO A 120 -8.46 6.89 4.46
N PRO A 121 -9.78 7.20 4.55
CA PRO A 121 -10.33 8.40 3.97
C PRO A 121 -9.50 9.62 4.38
N ALA A 122 -9.27 10.53 3.44
CA ALA A 122 -8.44 11.72 3.66
C ALA A 122 -8.92 12.58 4.84
N VAL A 123 -10.19 12.45 5.19
CA VAL A 123 -10.84 13.15 6.31
C VAL A 123 -10.80 12.38 7.64
N THR A 124 -10.13 11.22 7.71
CA THR A 124 -10.07 10.42 8.95
C THR A 124 -9.33 11.19 10.05
N GLY A 125 -9.99 11.33 11.20
CA GLY A 125 -9.44 12.02 12.37
C GLY A 125 -9.61 13.54 12.33
N ILE A 126 -10.28 14.09 11.31
CA ILE A 126 -10.72 15.46 11.25
C ILE A 126 -12.16 15.50 11.78
N GLU A 127 -12.46 16.44 12.68
CA GLU A 127 -13.77 16.65 13.28
C GLU A 127 -14.16 18.12 13.10
N GLU A 128 -15.47 18.40 13.08
CA GLU A 128 -15.96 19.78 13.05
C GLU A 128 -15.50 20.51 14.32
N GLY A 129 -15.07 21.76 14.18
CA GLY A 129 -14.49 22.55 15.24
C GLY A 129 -12.96 22.44 15.38
N ASN A 130 -12.34 21.39 14.88
CA ASN A 130 -10.88 21.22 14.95
C ASN A 130 -10.14 22.38 14.29
N ILE A 131 -9.00 22.74 14.89
CA ILE A 131 -8.07 23.70 14.30
C ILE A 131 -7.09 22.91 13.41
N VAL A 132 -7.03 23.32 12.15
CA VAL A 132 -6.19 22.70 11.13
C VAL A 132 -5.26 23.71 10.48
N GLU A 133 -4.14 23.24 9.96
CA GLU A 133 -3.25 23.99 9.06
C GLU A 133 -3.43 23.50 7.65
N VAL A 134 -3.60 24.39 6.70
CA VAL A 134 -3.63 24.05 5.27
C VAL A 134 -2.20 23.79 4.80
N ILE A 135 -1.91 22.56 4.34
CA ILE A 135 -0.56 22.14 3.97
C ILE A 135 -0.31 22.16 2.46
N SER A 136 -1.35 22.43 1.66
CA SER A 136 -1.25 22.46 0.19
C SER A 136 -2.19 23.51 -0.41
N GLY A 137 -1.87 23.97 -1.61
CA GLY A 137 -2.67 24.93 -2.35
C GLY A 137 -2.35 26.40 -2.05
N PRO A 138 -3.22 27.33 -2.48
CA PRO A 138 -2.97 28.79 -2.38
C PRO A 138 -2.98 29.32 -0.94
N PHE A 139 -3.56 28.57 0.00
CA PHE A 139 -3.65 28.94 1.42
C PHE A 139 -2.68 28.14 2.31
N LYS A 140 -1.63 27.59 1.71
CA LYS A 140 -0.63 26.81 2.44
C LYS A 140 0.01 27.60 3.59
N GLY A 141 -0.02 27.03 4.79
CA GLY A 141 0.53 27.64 6.02
C GLY A 141 -0.52 28.36 6.85
N GLU A 142 -1.72 28.59 6.29
CA GLU A 142 -2.79 29.25 7.01
C GLU A 142 -3.47 28.31 8.01
N LYS A 143 -3.86 28.87 9.16
CA LYS A 143 -4.65 28.16 10.17
C LYS A 143 -6.13 28.43 9.93
N ALA A 144 -6.92 27.38 10.10
CA ALA A 144 -8.35 27.44 9.87
C ALA A 144 -9.10 26.56 10.85
N ARG A 145 -10.38 26.85 11.04
CA ARG A 145 -11.32 26.01 11.81
C ARG A 145 -12.16 25.19 10.86
N VAL A 146 -12.30 23.90 11.13
CA VAL A 146 -13.18 23.02 10.40
C VAL A 146 -14.63 23.35 10.67
N GLN A 147 -15.38 23.68 9.62
CA GLN A 147 -16.81 24.01 9.68
C GLN A 147 -17.68 22.80 9.32
N ARG A 148 -17.26 22.05 8.31
CA ARG A 148 -18.02 20.92 7.77
C ARG A 148 -17.11 19.92 7.11
N ILE A 149 -17.49 18.63 7.18
CA ILE A 149 -16.78 17.52 6.55
C ILE A 149 -17.73 16.79 5.59
N ASP A 150 -17.31 16.67 4.35
CA ASP A 150 -17.97 15.81 3.34
C ASP A 150 -17.12 14.53 3.16
N GLN A 151 -17.52 13.47 3.88
CA GLN A 151 -16.82 12.20 3.84
C GLN A 151 -16.90 11.51 2.47
N ALA A 152 -18.00 11.74 1.73
CA ALA A 152 -18.21 11.10 0.43
C ALA A 152 -17.28 11.67 -0.65
N LYS A 153 -16.95 12.96 -0.53
CA LYS A 153 -16.02 13.65 -1.44
C LYS A 153 -14.61 13.76 -0.90
N GLU A 154 -14.38 13.35 0.36
CA GLU A 154 -13.13 13.54 1.09
C GLU A 154 -12.71 15.01 1.17
N GLU A 155 -13.69 15.91 1.30
CA GLU A 155 -13.50 17.36 1.36
C GLU A 155 -13.84 17.90 2.75
N VAL A 156 -13.14 18.96 3.12
CA VAL A 156 -13.32 19.69 4.37
C VAL A 156 -13.57 21.16 4.05
N THR A 157 -14.64 21.72 4.58
CA THR A 157 -14.88 23.16 4.54
C THR A 157 -14.28 23.78 5.80
N VAL A 158 -13.36 24.71 5.61
CA VAL A 158 -12.64 25.37 6.70
C VAL A 158 -12.78 26.88 6.59
N GLU A 159 -12.72 27.55 7.73
CA GLU A 159 -12.75 29.02 7.87
C GLU A 159 -11.39 29.51 8.33
N LEU A 160 -10.75 30.37 7.54
CA LEU A 160 -9.43 30.93 7.83
C LEU A 160 -9.49 31.95 8.98
N PHE A 161 -8.55 31.87 9.94
CA PHE A 161 -8.50 32.82 11.09
C PHE A 161 -8.03 34.21 10.68
N GLU A 162 -7.14 34.34 9.72
CA GLU A 162 -6.54 35.63 9.33
C GLU A 162 -7.37 36.41 8.29
N ALA A 163 -8.51 35.88 7.87
CA ALA A 163 -9.40 36.58 6.95
C ALA A 163 -10.21 37.65 7.67
N MET A 164 -10.17 38.91 7.20
CA MET A 164 -10.98 40.00 7.73
C MET A 164 -12.50 39.74 7.66
N VAL A 165 -12.90 38.85 6.76
CA VAL A 165 -14.26 38.34 6.58
C VAL A 165 -14.17 36.82 6.56
N PRO A 166 -14.95 36.12 7.40
CA PRO A 166 -14.95 34.67 7.42
C PRO A 166 -15.46 34.13 6.07
N ILE A 167 -14.55 33.69 5.23
CA ILE A 167 -14.88 33.07 3.95
C ILE A 167 -14.64 31.57 4.10
N PRO A 168 -15.69 30.73 3.99
CA PRO A 168 -15.50 29.28 3.99
C PRO A 168 -14.84 28.85 2.69
N ILE A 169 -13.75 28.11 2.81
CA ILE A 169 -13.05 27.48 1.68
C ILE A 169 -13.18 25.96 1.80
N THR A 170 -13.38 25.30 0.67
CA THR A 170 -13.41 23.85 0.62
C THR A 170 -12.08 23.33 0.10
N VAL A 171 -11.45 22.45 0.86
CA VAL A 171 -10.17 21.84 0.55
C VAL A 171 -10.27 20.32 0.72
N ARG A 172 -9.43 19.57 0.07
CA ARG A 172 -9.36 18.12 0.27
C ARG A 172 -8.82 17.80 1.67
N GLY A 173 -9.29 16.72 2.27
CA GLY A 173 -8.86 16.29 3.60
C GLY A 173 -7.37 16.01 3.71
N ASP A 174 -6.72 15.55 2.62
CA ASP A 174 -5.27 15.35 2.55
C ASP A 174 -4.47 16.66 2.44
N HIS A 175 -5.12 17.78 2.23
CA HIS A 175 -4.52 19.12 2.17
C HIS A 175 -4.56 19.86 3.52
N VAL A 176 -5.07 19.24 4.58
CA VAL A 176 -5.11 19.82 5.93
C VAL A 176 -4.44 18.90 6.95
N ARG A 177 -3.86 19.49 7.97
CA ARG A 177 -3.27 18.82 9.12
C ARG A 177 -3.89 19.33 10.40
N VAL A 178 -4.44 18.44 11.21
CA VAL A 178 -4.99 18.79 12.52
C VAL A 178 -3.87 19.27 13.45
N LEU A 179 -4.01 20.48 13.99
CA LEU A 179 -3.12 21.05 14.99
C LEU A 179 -3.65 20.83 16.41
N GLU A 180 -4.93 21.14 16.62
CA GLU A 180 -5.60 20.99 17.90
C GLU A 180 -6.97 20.36 17.68
N LYS A 181 -7.33 19.43 18.57
CA LYS A 181 -8.70 18.90 18.66
C LYS A 181 -9.46 19.78 19.63
N GLU A 182 -10.67 20.21 19.27
CA GLU A 182 -11.55 20.85 20.22
C GLU A 182 -11.83 19.85 21.35
N ALA A 183 -11.37 20.16 22.57
CA ALA A 183 -11.67 19.35 23.74
C ALA A 183 -13.16 19.53 24.07
N ASN A 184 -13.94 18.49 23.88
CA ASN A 184 -15.34 18.44 24.25
C ASN A 184 -15.49 18.13 25.74
#